data_ac38d8a31fd82eeb1b01d9de191b9017
#
_entry.id   ac38d8a31fd82eeb1b01d9de191b9017
#
_cell.length_a   1.000
_cell.length_b   1.000
_cell.length_c   1.000
_cell.angle_alpha   90.00
_cell.angle_beta   90.00
_cell.angle_gamma   90.00
#
_symmetry.space_group_name_H-M   'P 1'
#
loop_
_entity.id
_entity.type
_entity.pdbx_description
1 polymer ?
#
loop_
_entity_poly.entity_id
_entity_poly.type
_entity_poly.pdbx_seq_one_letter_code
_entity_poly.pdbx_strand_id
1 'polypeptide(L)'
;MLLLSACTPEPGVKVVKGFPAYEPGYEQGVSACFAAQIANNLVMAGGANFANTSAAEGGAKCYYSGIYGARCNGDSLRWERFGSLPEPLAYGVAISNADSLMVIGGCNADGPSKRCYSIHVEYNRAFLRELTSLPVAIDNAAGCCLDHKAYLVGGNVDGKPSAKIYWRDLLKRRSEWKELTEMPQARVQPVCAALDGKLLVWGGFTPAGDSCQAVVHTGGLALDLATGEWSEVAAPTIDGKEITLAGGSMAALNEHTIMAFGGVNREIFTDAISGQYARVEKDKYLLQPAEWYRFNAHLLTFDITTGQWTDLGAYPSLARAGAAIAVGSQRPAVKVGSNAPTPVHELQTWCVGGESKPGIRAPEVTRIILEKEQK
;
A
#
# COMPACT_ATOMS: atom_id res chain seq x y z
N MET A 1 -33.97 -26.95 -1.54
CA MET A 1 -33.05 -26.36 -0.57
C MET A 1 -32.59 -25.04 -1.19
N LEU A 2 -33.27 -23.95 -0.84
CA LEU A 2 -32.92 -22.61 -1.32
C LEU A 2 -31.66 -22.16 -0.57
N LEU A 3 -30.57 -22.02 -1.29
CA LEU A 3 -29.38 -21.31 -0.80
C LEU A 3 -29.77 -19.84 -0.69
N LEU A 4 -30.04 -19.38 0.53
CA LEU A 4 -30.05 -17.95 0.86
C LEU A 4 -28.60 -17.46 0.66
N SER A 5 -28.30 -16.86 -0.48
CA SER A 5 -27.13 -16.02 -0.67
C SER A 5 -27.25 -14.86 0.33
N ALA A 6 -26.47 -14.89 1.38
CA ALA A 6 -26.31 -13.74 2.24
C ALA A 6 -25.76 -12.61 1.37
N CYS A 7 -26.57 -11.58 1.14
CA CYS A 7 -26.15 -10.37 0.41
C CYS A 7 -25.13 -9.66 1.31
N THR A 8 -23.85 -9.81 1.04
CA THR A 8 -22.82 -8.94 1.64
C THR A 8 -23.15 -7.50 1.25
N PRO A 9 -23.26 -6.57 2.20
CA PRO A 9 -23.55 -5.17 1.86
C PRO A 9 -22.47 -4.63 0.94
N GLU A 10 -22.89 -3.86 -0.09
CA GLU A 10 -21.95 -3.26 -1.04
C GLU A 10 -21.00 -2.29 -0.32
N PRO A 11 -19.69 -2.34 -0.61
CA PRO A 11 -18.72 -1.41 -0.05
C PRO A 11 -19.06 0.05 -0.39
N GLY A 12 -18.99 0.94 0.60
CA GLY A 12 -19.05 2.37 0.36
C GLY A 12 -17.69 2.90 -0.13
N VAL A 13 -17.47 2.99 -1.45
CA VAL A 13 -16.23 3.53 -2.03
C VAL A 13 -16.47 4.90 -2.62
N LYS A 14 -15.76 5.93 -2.11
CA LYS A 14 -15.99 7.31 -2.50
C LYS A 14 -14.71 8.13 -2.51
N VAL A 15 -14.48 8.88 -3.60
CA VAL A 15 -13.45 9.93 -3.64
C VAL A 15 -13.87 11.07 -2.71
N VAL A 16 -12.98 11.45 -1.80
CA VAL A 16 -13.17 12.54 -0.84
C VAL A 16 -12.38 13.76 -1.32
N LYS A 17 -13.01 14.94 -1.33
CA LYS A 17 -12.41 16.17 -1.81
C LYS A 17 -11.27 16.65 -0.90
N GLY A 18 -10.23 17.21 -1.50
CA GLY A 18 -9.10 17.82 -0.83
C GLY A 18 -7.84 16.95 -0.85
N PHE A 19 -6.72 17.59 -1.19
CA PHE A 19 -5.38 17.03 -1.19
C PHE A 19 -4.40 18.10 -0.68
N PRO A 20 -3.26 17.76 -0.04
CA PRO A 20 -2.32 18.76 0.45
C PRO A 20 -1.71 19.61 -0.67
N ALA A 21 -1.53 20.90 -0.41
CA ALA A 21 -0.97 21.87 -1.35
C ALA A 21 0.02 22.84 -0.66
N TYR A 22 0.84 22.32 0.27
CA TYR A 22 1.76 23.11 1.10
C TYR A 22 3.20 23.13 0.60
N GLU A 23 3.54 22.22 -0.31
CA GLU A 23 4.83 22.18 -1.00
C GLU A 23 4.60 22.32 -2.51
N PRO A 24 5.39 23.10 -3.26
CA PRO A 24 5.20 23.31 -4.68
C PRO A 24 5.17 21.98 -5.45
N GLY A 25 4.12 21.76 -6.25
CA GLY A 25 3.93 20.56 -7.05
C GLY A 25 3.30 19.38 -6.29
N TYR A 26 3.18 19.43 -4.98
CA TYR A 26 2.54 18.37 -4.19
C TYR A 26 1.05 18.21 -4.52
N GLU A 27 0.39 19.31 -4.86
CA GLU A 27 -1.02 19.38 -5.30
C GLU A 27 -1.32 18.60 -6.58
N GLN A 28 -0.29 18.23 -7.35
CA GLN A 28 -0.43 17.37 -8.53
C GLN A 28 -0.55 15.87 -8.16
N GLY A 29 -0.55 15.57 -6.86
CA GLY A 29 -0.56 14.21 -6.35
C GLY A 29 0.84 13.61 -6.19
N VAL A 30 0.93 12.60 -5.36
CA VAL A 30 2.16 11.84 -5.13
C VAL A 30 1.87 10.35 -5.10
N SER A 31 2.85 9.54 -5.43
CA SER A 31 2.85 8.09 -5.19
C SER A 31 3.90 7.70 -4.17
N ALA A 32 3.79 6.48 -3.65
CA ALA A 32 4.73 5.90 -2.71
C ALA A 32 4.96 6.77 -1.46
N CYS A 33 3.92 7.50 -1.05
CA CYS A 33 3.88 8.21 0.22
C CYS A 33 3.60 7.24 1.38
N PHE A 34 3.78 7.72 2.60
CA PHE A 34 3.47 7.00 3.82
C PHE A 34 2.14 7.50 4.37
N ALA A 35 1.22 6.61 4.72
CA ALA A 35 -0.06 7.02 5.28
C ALA A 35 -0.50 6.13 6.43
N ALA A 36 -1.23 6.73 7.38
CA ALA A 36 -1.86 6.04 8.50
C ALA A 36 -3.06 6.81 9.01
N GLN A 37 -4.01 6.11 9.61
CA GLN A 37 -5.01 6.72 10.47
C GLN A 37 -4.46 6.77 11.90
N ILE A 38 -4.18 7.96 12.40
CA ILE A 38 -3.70 8.18 13.78
C ILE A 38 -4.78 8.96 14.53
N ALA A 39 -5.39 8.34 15.52
CA ALA A 39 -6.56 8.87 16.21
C ALA A 39 -7.64 9.30 15.20
N ASN A 40 -8.00 10.59 15.16
CA ASN A 40 -9.01 11.13 14.24
C ASN A 40 -8.43 11.75 12.97
N ASN A 41 -7.13 11.64 12.74
CA ASN A 41 -6.47 12.24 11.59
C ASN A 41 -6.04 11.17 10.59
N LEU A 42 -6.35 11.38 9.32
CA LEU A 42 -5.63 10.75 8.23
C LEU A 42 -4.29 11.49 8.11
N VAL A 43 -3.21 10.79 8.35
CA VAL A 43 -1.84 11.32 8.28
C VAL A 43 -1.17 10.83 7.01
N MET A 44 -0.49 11.73 6.32
CA MET A 44 0.24 11.46 5.09
C MET A 44 1.62 12.11 5.16
N ALA A 45 2.67 11.42 4.74
CA ALA A 45 4.03 11.94 4.77
C ALA A 45 4.80 11.58 3.50
N GLY A 46 5.70 12.45 3.06
CA GLY A 46 6.59 12.20 1.94
C GLY A 46 5.86 11.91 0.62
N GLY A 47 6.46 11.07 -0.23
CA GLY A 47 5.97 10.73 -1.56
C GLY A 47 6.78 11.37 -2.68
N ALA A 48 6.48 11.00 -3.93
CA ALA A 48 7.19 11.52 -5.10
C ALA A 48 6.26 11.68 -6.32
N ASN A 49 6.60 12.64 -7.17
CA ASN A 49 5.94 12.87 -8.45
C ASN A 49 6.91 13.41 -9.51
N PHE A 50 6.37 13.93 -10.62
CA PHE A 50 7.11 14.60 -11.70
C PHE A 50 6.54 16.01 -11.91
N ALA A 51 6.59 16.85 -10.85
CA ALA A 51 5.93 18.15 -10.84
C ALA A 51 6.52 19.18 -11.81
N ASN A 52 7.83 19.13 -12.07
CA ASN A 52 8.49 20.14 -12.89
C ASN A 52 8.44 19.81 -14.39
N THR A 53 8.73 18.57 -14.74
CA THR A 53 8.73 18.06 -16.12
C THR A 53 8.16 16.66 -16.10
N SER A 54 7.31 16.32 -17.05
CA SER A 54 6.67 15.01 -17.08
C SER A 54 7.68 13.86 -17.26
N ALA A 55 7.36 12.67 -16.76
CA ALA A 55 8.19 11.50 -16.99
C ALA A 55 8.35 11.17 -18.48
N ALA A 56 7.32 11.45 -19.30
CA ALA A 56 7.34 11.21 -20.74
C ALA A 56 8.34 12.15 -21.47
N GLU A 57 8.62 13.31 -20.90
CA GLU A 57 9.63 14.27 -21.40
C GLU A 57 11.00 14.11 -20.74
N GLY A 58 11.21 13.01 -20.01
CA GLY A 58 12.48 12.73 -19.34
C GLY A 58 12.67 13.49 -18.02
N GLY A 59 11.59 13.97 -17.42
CA GLY A 59 11.62 14.69 -16.14
C GLY A 59 12.18 13.85 -14.99
N ALA A 60 12.87 14.52 -14.06
CA ALA A 60 13.33 13.93 -12.80
C ALA A 60 12.20 13.90 -11.76
N LYS A 61 12.23 12.89 -10.88
CA LYS A 61 11.31 12.82 -9.75
C LYS A 61 11.58 13.92 -8.74
N CYS A 62 10.50 14.56 -8.28
CA CYS A 62 10.49 15.40 -7.10
C CYS A 62 10.11 14.56 -5.89
N TYR A 63 10.88 14.64 -4.81
CA TYR A 63 10.63 13.96 -3.55
C TYR A 63 10.25 14.97 -2.48
N TYR A 64 9.38 14.61 -1.57
CA TYR A 64 8.81 15.50 -0.58
C TYR A 64 9.09 15.04 0.86
N SER A 65 9.10 16.01 1.77
CA SER A 65 9.33 15.76 3.19
C SER A 65 8.13 16.12 4.08
N GLY A 66 7.12 16.81 3.56
CA GLY A 66 5.98 17.27 4.34
C GLY A 66 5.26 16.13 5.05
N ILE A 67 4.78 16.44 6.26
CA ILE A 67 3.85 15.62 7.02
C ILE A 67 2.56 16.41 7.14
N TYR A 68 1.48 15.83 6.66
CA TYR A 68 0.15 16.44 6.61
C TYR A 68 -0.83 15.60 7.39
N GLY A 69 -1.77 16.26 8.04
CA GLY A 69 -2.89 15.61 8.69
C GLY A 69 -4.21 16.20 8.24
N ALA A 70 -5.22 15.38 8.11
CA ALA A 70 -6.57 15.80 7.77
C ALA A 70 -7.62 15.11 8.63
N ARG A 71 -8.69 15.84 8.93
CA ARG A 71 -9.93 15.28 9.47
C ARG A 71 -10.97 15.21 8.38
N CYS A 72 -11.66 14.08 8.31
CA CYS A 72 -12.77 13.92 7.40
C CYS A 72 -14.01 14.64 7.96
N ASN A 73 -14.55 15.55 7.19
CA ASN A 73 -15.81 16.22 7.47
C ASN A 73 -16.77 16.01 6.29
N GLY A 74 -17.71 15.08 6.45
CA GLY A 74 -18.55 14.62 5.35
C GLY A 74 -17.72 14.05 4.20
N ASP A 75 -17.76 14.69 3.05
CA ASP A 75 -17.09 14.26 1.81
C ASP A 75 -15.82 15.08 1.50
N SER A 76 -15.24 15.73 2.50
CA SER A 76 -14.04 16.56 2.32
C SER A 76 -13.00 16.32 3.42
N LEU A 77 -11.74 16.44 3.04
CA LEU A 77 -10.58 16.42 3.90
C LEU A 77 -10.00 17.84 3.97
N ARG A 78 -9.94 18.37 5.17
CA ARG A 78 -9.25 19.63 5.42
C ARG A 78 -7.85 19.30 5.91
N TRP A 79 -6.87 19.48 5.02
CA TRP A 79 -5.48 19.20 5.29
C TRP A 79 -4.80 20.37 6.01
N GLU A 80 -3.88 20.05 6.90
CA GLU A 80 -2.97 20.97 7.58
C GLU A 80 -1.57 20.39 7.55
N ARG A 81 -0.54 21.24 7.53
CA ARG A 81 0.84 20.79 7.66
C ARG A 81 1.17 20.58 9.13
N PHE A 82 1.48 19.35 9.52
CA PHE A 82 1.83 18.98 10.90
C PHE A 82 3.33 19.02 11.17
N GLY A 83 4.16 18.96 10.11
CA GLY A 83 5.61 18.95 10.22
C GLY A 83 6.31 18.52 8.95
N SER A 84 7.52 17.99 9.10
CA SER A 84 8.31 17.44 7.99
C SER A 84 9.17 16.28 8.47
N LEU A 85 9.41 15.32 7.59
CA LEU A 85 10.49 14.35 7.73
C LEU A 85 11.85 15.08 7.70
N PRO A 86 12.90 14.51 8.30
CA PRO A 86 14.25 15.11 8.26
C PRO A 86 14.85 15.17 6.86
N GLU A 87 14.35 14.34 5.94
CA GLU A 87 14.74 14.26 4.54
C GLU A 87 13.52 13.96 3.67
N PRO A 88 13.48 14.35 2.39
CA PRO A 88 12.46 13.87 1.46
C PRO A 88 12.54 12.35 1.34
N LEU A 89 11.40 11.65 1.36
CA LEU A 89 11.35 10.18 1.25
C LEU A 89 10.11 9.71 0.50
N ALA A 90 10.29 8.68 -0.32
CA ALA A 90 9.23 7.90 -0.96
C ALA A 90 9.65 6.43 -1.12
N TYR A 91 8.76 5.55 -1.55
CA TYR A 91 9.04 4.14 -1.85
C TYR A 91 9.56 3.31 -0.67
N GLY A 92 9.37 3.79 0.55
CA GLY A 92 9.60 3.04 1.78
C GLY A 92 8.35 2.32 2.23
N VAL A 93 8.42 1.77 3.44
CA VAL A 93 7.33 1.04 4.07
C VAL A 93 6.68 1.90 5.15
N ALA A 94 5.34 1.92 5.13
CA ALA A 94 4.49 2.49 6.16
C ALA A 94 3.94 1.36 7.04
N ILE A 95 4.21 1.37 8.34
CA ILE A 95 3.55 0.50 9.30
C ILE A 95 2.91 1.37 10.37
N SER A 96 1.60 1.26 10.51
CA SER A 96 0.86 1.98 11.56
C SER A 96 0.58 1.06 12.75
N ASN A 97 0.65 1.64 13.92
CA ASN A 97 -0.01 1.13 15.11
C ASN A 97 -1.00 2.20 15.59
N ALA A 98 -1.75 1.93 16.67
CA ALA A 98 -2.83 2.81 17.13
C ALA A 98 -2.46 4.30 17.25
N ASP A 99 -1.20 4.61 17.59
CA ASP A 99 -0.76 5.95 17.98
C ASP A 99 0.36 6.52 17.09
N SER A 100 0.89 5.77 16.15
CA SER A 100 2.02 6.23 15.35
C SER A 100 2.11 5.59 13.96
N LEU A 101 2.76 6.31 13.06
CA LEU A 101 3.18 5.84 11.75
C LEU A 101 4.70 5.62 11.77
N MET A 102 5.14 4.41 11.49
CA MET A 102 6.54 4.13 11.20
C MET A 102 6.81 4.30 9.71
N VAL A 103 7.85 5.05 9.39
CA VAL A 103 8.42 5.24 8.06
C VAL A 103 9.75 4.48 8.03
N ILE A 104 9.89 3.51 7.13
CA ILE A 104 10.99 2.56 7.13
C ILE A 104 11.64 2.52 5.76
N GLY A 105 12.93 2.85 5.67
CA GLY A 105 13.67 2.86 4.41
C GLY A 105 13.08 3.80 3.37
N GLY A 106 13.05 3.38 2.12
CA GLY A 106 12.63 4.17 0.97
C GLY A 106 13.81 4.78 0.23
N CYS A 107 13.55 5.75 -0.62
CA CYS A 107 14.58 6.47 -1.36
C CYS A 107 14.22 7.94 -1.59
N ASN A 108 15.19 8.70 -2.02
CA ASN A 108 15.09 10.08 -2.50
C ASN A 108 16.03 10.31 -3.69
N ALA A 109 16.34 11.58 -3.99
CA ALA A 109 17.24 11.93 -5.08
C ALA A 109 18.69 11.47 -4.85
N ASP A 110 19.10 11.28 -3.59
CA ASP A 110 20.44 10.82 -3.20
C ASP A 110 20.57 9.28 -3.24
N GLY A 111 19.45 8.57 -3.38
CA GLY A 111 19.40 7.11 -3.44
C GLY A 111 18.57 6.46 -2.34
N PRO A 112 18.71 5.12 -2.17
CA PRO A 112 17.99 4.37 -1.15
C PRO A 112 18.47 4.69 0.26
N SER A 113 17.53 4.69 1.22
CA SER A 113 17.75 5.01 2.63
C SER A 113 17.62 3.75 3.50
N LYS A 114 18.39 3.71 4.59
CA LYS A 114 18.22 2.73 5.67
C LYS A 114 17.58 3.32 6.93
N ARG A 115 17.23 4.61 6.90
CA ARG A 115 16.68 5.31 8.06
C ARG A 115 15.27 4.86 8.36
N CYS A 116 14.92 4.91 9.63
CA CYS A 116 13.61 4.59 10.13
C CYS A 116 13.14 5.68 11.09
N TYR A 117 11.87 6.09 10.97
CA TYR A 117 11.27 7.11 11.80
C TYR A 117 9.95 6.63 12.38
N SER A 118 9.57 7.11 13.54
CA SER A 118 8.23 7.05 14.09
C SER A 118 7.65 8.44 14.14
N ILE A 119 6.48 8.61 13.56
CA ILE A 119 5.69 9.85 13.56
C ILE A 119 4.53 9.65 14.53
N HIS A 120 4.50 10.46 15.57
CA HIS A 120 3.40 10.57 16.51
C HIS A 120 2.69 11.91 16.31
N VAL A 121 1.37 11.98 16.45
CA VAL A 121 0.61 13.20 16.20
C VAL A 121 -0.15 13.63 17.45
N GLU A 122 0.16 14.83 17.94
CA GLU A 122 -0.57 15.48 19.03
C GLU A 122 -0.83 16.95 18.65
N TYR A 123 -2.00 17.48 19.00
CA TYR A 123 -2.39 18.88 18.80
C TYR A 123 -2.10 19.40 17.39
N ASN A 124 -2.37 18.58 16.35
CA ASN A 124 -2.09 18.88 14.93
C ASN A 124 -0.60 19.14 14.64
N ARG A 125 0.29 18.52 15.40
CA ARG A 125 1.75 18.55 15.20
C ARG A 125 2.31 17.15 15.13
N ALA A 126 3.28 16.96 14.25
CA ALA A 126 4.03 15.72 14.14
C ALA A 126 5.28 15.76 15.03
N PHE A 127 5.40 14.76 15.89
CA PHE A 127 6.58 14.52 16.70
C PHE A 127 7.32 13.32 16.12
N LEU A 128 8.56 13.57 15.68
CA LEU A 128 9.37 12.54 15.06
C LEU A 128 10.37 11.98 16.07
N ARG A 129 10.55 10.68 15.98
CA ARG A 129 11.62 9.97 16.66
C ARG A 129 12.36 9.10 15.65
N GLU A 130 13.67 9.24 15.56
CA GLU A 130 14.49 8.30 14.81
C GLU A 130 14.50 6.94 15.52
N LEU A 131 14.30 5.90 14.74
CA LEU A 131 14.32 4.51 15.16
C LEU A 131 15.66 3.88 14.77
N THR A 132 15.95 2.67 15.26
CA THR A 132 17.08 1.88 14.79
C THR A 132 16.98 1.67 13.28
N SER A 133 18.02 2.05 12.56
CA SER A 133 18.10 1.93 11.10
C SER A 133 18.08 0.46 10.64
N LEU A 134 17.68 0.25 9.41
CA LEU A 134 17.85 -1.02 8.70
C LEU A 134 19.35 -1.39 8.60
N PRO A 135 19.69 -2.67 8.52
CA PRO A 135 21.08 -3.09 8.30
C PRO A 135 21.60 -2.69 6.91
N VAL A 136 20.72 -2.60 5.94
CA VAL A 136 20.98 -2.21 4.55
C VAL A 136 19.93 -1.20 4.08
N ALA A 137 20.24 -0.42 3.03
CA ALA A 137 19.26 0.47 2.44
C ALA A 137 18.26 -0.34 1.61
N ILE A 138 16.95 -0.09 1.81
CA ILE A 138 15.87 -0.83 1.16
C ILE A 138 14.81 0.12 0.67
N ASP A 139 14.40 -0.02 -0.58
CA ASP A 139 13.26 0.65 -1.19
C ASP A 139 12.30 -0.35 -1.85
N ASN A 140 11.09 0.09 -2.19
CA ASN A 140 10.07 -0.71 -2.88
C ASN A 140 9.76 -2.07 -2.23
N ALA A 141 9.92 -2.16 -0.91
CA ALA A 141 9.53 -3.31 -0.11
C ALA A 141 8.07 -3.19 0.34
N ALA A 142 7.48 -4.30 0.79
CA ALA A 142 6.24 -4.30 1.56
C ALA A 142 6.52 -4.42 3.06
N GLY A 143 5.54 -4.06 3.89
CA GLY A 143 5.65 -4.28 5.32
C GLY A 143 4.31 -4.37 6.02
N CYS A 144 4.32 -5.11 7.13
CA CYS A 144 3.16 -5.32 7.99
C CYS A 144 3.62 -5.56 9.44
N CYS A 145 2.66 -5.68 10.36
CA CYS A 145 2.97 -6.05 11.73
C CYS A 145 2.00 -7.12 12.24
N LEU A 146 2.51 -7.97 13.16
CA LEU A 146 1.74 -8.97 13.90
C LEU A 146 2.41 -9.14 15.28
N ASP A 147 1.61 -9.21 16.34
CA ASP A 147 2.07 -9.47 17.71
C ASP A 147 3.28 -8.62 18.12
N HIS A 148 3.18 -7.31 17.88
CA HIS A 148 4.23 -6.34 18.15
C HIS A 148 5.56 -6.57 17.41
N LYS A 149 5.54 -7.34 16.32
CA LYS A 149 6.67 -7.49 15.42
C LYS A 149 6.37 -6.83 14.09
N ALA A 150 7.27 -5.97 13.63
CA ALA A 150 7.24 -5.42 12.28
C ALA A 150 8.01 -6.36 11.35
N TYR A 151 7.46 -6.59 10.17
CA TYR A 151 8.07 -7.37 9.09
C TYR A 151 8.27 -6.49 7.87
N LEU A 152 9.41 -6.63 7.21
CA LEU A 152 9.76 -5.99 5.95
C LEU A 152 10.06 -7.06 4.92
N VAL A 153 9.42 -7.00 3.75
CA VAL A 153 9.38 -8.10 2.79
C VAL A 153 9.87 -7.63 1.42
N GLY A 154 10.93 -8.24 0.92
CA GLY A 154 11.43 -8.01 -0.44
C GLY A 154 11.94 -6.59 -0.67
N GLY A 155 11.57 -6.01 -1.80
CA GLY A 155 12.05 -4.71 -2.28
C GLY A 155 13.37 -4.78 -3.02
N ASN A 156 14.06 -3.65 -3.13
CA ASN A 156 15.42 -3.58 -3.64
C ASN A 156 16.40 -3.38 -2.49
N VAL A 157 17.49 -4.13 -2.50
CA VAL A 157 18.66 -3.93 -1.66
C VAL A 157 19.82 -3.58 -2.60
N ASP A 158 20.44 -2.43 -2.39
CA ASP A 158 21.50 -1.91 -3.28
C ASP A 158 21.08 -1.90 -4.75
N GLY A 159 19.82 -1.53 -5.03
CA GLY A 159 19.24 -1.44 -6.36
C GLY A 159 18.92 -2.79 -7.03
N LYS A 160 19.04 -3.91 -6.31
CA LYS A 160 18.74 -5.26 -6.82
C LYS A 160 17.52 -5.85 -6.13
N PRO A 161 16.66 -6.59 -6.85
CA PRO A 161 15.55 -7.32 -6.26
C PRO A 161 15.99 -8.24 -5.13
N SER A 162 15.29 -8.24 -4.01
CA SER A 162 15.61 -9.01 -2.82
C SER A 162 14.49 -9.99 -2.48
N ALA A 163 14.90 -11.18 -2.00
CA ALA A 163 14.01 -12.16 -1.41
C ALA A 163 13.97 -12.06 0.14
N LYS A 164 14.81 -11.21 0.73
CA LYS A 164 14.99 -11.16 2.18
C LYS A 164 13.77 -10.64 2.90
N ILE A 165 13.55 -11.21 4.09
CA ILE A 165 12.57 -10.75 5.06
C ILE A 165 13.31 -10.34 6.32
N TYR A 166 13.05 -9.11 6.76
CA TYR A 166 13.55 -8.61 8.02
C TYR A 166 12.42 -8.46 9.02
N TRP A 167 12.74 -8.57 10.30
CA TRP A 167 11.80 -8.32 11.37
C TRP A 167 12.41 -7.54 12.51
N ARG A 168 11.55 -6.90 13.31
CA ARG A 168 11.92 -6.13 14.47
C ARG A 168 10.86 -6.25 15.56
N ASP A 169 11.29 -6.38 16.82
CA ASP A 169 10.42 -6.34 17.99
C ASP A 169 10.08 -4.87 18.35
N LEU A 170 8.82 -4.50 18.29
CA LEU A 170 8.33 -3.13 18.54
C LEU A 170 8.17 -2.81 20.02
N LEU A 171 8.11 -3.80 20.91
CA LEU A 171 8.07 -3.59 22.37
C LEU A 171 9.44 -3.16 22.92
N LYS A 172 10.50 -3.54 22.23
CA LYS A 172 11.86 -3.20 22.62
C LYS A 172 12.33 -1.93 21.90
N ARG A 173 12.40 -0.83 22.62
CA ARG A 173 12.72 0.51 22.07
C ARG A 173 14.01 0.53 21.21
N ARG A 174 15.04 -0.26 21.55
CA ARG A 174 16.32 -0.35 20.85
C ARG A 174 16.50 -1.66 20.11
N SER A 175 15.40 -2.36 19.77
CA SER A 175 15.46 -3.56 18.97
C SER A 175 16.11 -3.27 17.62
N GLU A 176 16.99 -4.13 17.20
CA GLU A 176 17.60 -4.10 15.87
C GLU A 176 16.72 -4.86 14.88
N TRP A 177 16.83 -4.49 13.61
CA TRP A 177 16.30 -5.27 12.52
C TRP A 177 17.15 -6.52 12.32
N LYS A 178 16.51 -7.67 12.21
CA LYS A 178 17.14 -8.96 11.99
C LYS A 178 16.59 -9.60 10.74
N GLU A 179 17.44 -10.26 10.00
CA GLU A 179 17.00 -11.13 8.92
C GLU A 179 16.25 -12.33 9.52
N LEU A 180 15.05 -12.63 8.99
CA LEU A 180 14.22 -13.73 9.41
C LEU A 180 14.48 -14.95 8.52
N THR A 181 14.28 -14.80 7.23
CA THR A 181 14.40 -15.82 6.18
C THR A 181 14.36 -15.15 4.81
N GLU A 182 14.37 -15.94 3.76
CA GLU A 182 14.18 -15.49 2.39
C GLU A 182 12.93 -16.12 1.76
N MET A 183 12.25 -15.36 0.88
CA MET A 183 11.23 -15.90 -0.01
C MET A 183 11.86 -16.83 -1.06
N PRO A 184 11.11 -17.77 -1.63
CA PRO A 184 11.58 -18.60 -2.75
C PRO A 184 12.02 -17.76 -3.96
N GLN A 185 11.50 -16.55 -4.12
CA GLN A 185 11.81 -15.64 -5.23
C GLN A 185 11.87 -14.20 -4.73
N ALA A 186 12.82 -13.42 -5.29
CA ALA A 186 12.91 -11.99 -5.04
C ALA A 186 11.70 -11.26 -5.60
N ARG A 187 11.18 -10.26 -4.88
CA ARG A 187 10.02 -9.47 -5.30
C ARG A 187 10.21 -7.99 -4.98
N VAL A 188 10.08 -7.15 -6.00
CA VAL A 188 10.01 -5.69 -5.89
C VAL A 188 8.54 -5.29 -5.90
N GLN A 189 8.14 -4.35 -5.05
CA GLN A 189 6.74 -3.91 -4.89
C GLN A 189 5.73 -5.06 -4.67
N PRO A 190 6.03 -6.05 -3.81
CA PRO A 190 5.00 -6.97 -3.37
C PRO A 190 4.00 -6.25 -2.46
N VAL A 191 2.92 -6.93 -2.13
CA VAL A 191 2.03 -6.57 -1.02
C VAL A 191 2.09 -7.66 0.03
N CYS A 192 1.94 -7.30 1.31
CA CYS A 192 1.95 -8.28 2.39
C CYS A 192 0.98 -7.92 3.52
N ALA A 193 0.56 -8.95 4.25
CA ALA A 193 -0.16 -8.83 5.50
C ALA A 193 0.30 -9.96 6.44
N ALA A 194 0.16 -9.75 7.74
CA ALA A 194 0.46 -10.79 8.73
C ALA A 194 -0.74 -10.94 9.67
N LEU A 195 -1.25 -12.16 9.78
CA LEU A 195 -2.38 -12.54 10.64
C LEU A 195 -2.35 -14.06 10.88
N ASP A 196 -2.95 -14.49 11.98
CA ASP A 196 -3.04 -15.91 12.36
C ASP A 196 -1.69 -16.66 12.32
N GLY A 197 -0.63 -16.02 12.85
CA GLY A 197 0.71 -16.61 12.91
C GLY A 197 1.41 -16.75 11.54
N LYS A 198 0.85 -16.22 10.47
CA LYS A 198 1.39 -16.29 9.10
C LYS A 198 1.74 -14.92 8.54
N LEU A 199 2.82 -14.89 7.78
CA LEU A 199 3.18 -13.75 6.92
C LEU A 199 2.81 -14.12 5.48
N LEU A 200 1.86 -13.38 4.90
CA LEU A 200 1.34 -13.60 3.56
C LEU A 200 1.86 -12.54 2.61
N VAL A 201 2.23 -12.95 1.39
CA VAL A 201 2.85 -12.09 0.38
C VAL A 201 2.24 -12.38 -0.99
N TRP A 202 1.79 -11.37 -1.72
CA TRP A 202 1.32 -11.49 -3.11
C TRP A 202 1.97 -10.47 -4.03
N GLY A 203 1.82 -10.71 -5.32
CA GLY A 203 2.27 -9.78 -6.35
C GLY A 203 3.77 -9.51 -6.30
N GLY A 204 4.12 -8.30 -6.70
CA GLY A 204 5.50 -7.92 -6.91
C GLY A 204 6.04 -8.38 -8.25
N PHE A 205 7.24 -7.95 -8.58
CA PHE A 205 7.89 -8.29 -9.84
C PHE A 205 9.40 -8.47 -9.65
N THR A 206 9.99 -9.19 -10.60
CA THR A 206 11.44 -9.27 -10.77
C THR A 206 11.74 -8.78 -12.19
N PRO A 207 12.50 -7.70 -12.39
CA PRO A 207 12.86 -7.23 -13.73
C PRO A 207 13.77 -8.24 -14.42
N ALA A 208 13.87 -8.14 -15.75
CA ALA A 208 14.85 -8.91 -16.51
C ALA A 208 16.27 -8.56 -16.04
N GLY A 209 17.14 -9.56 -15.96
CA GLY A 209 18.54 -9.44 -15.63
C GLY A 209 19.39 -10.37 -16.50
N ASP A 210 20.71 -10.38 -16.29
CA ASP A 210 21.65 -11.17 -17.12
C ASP A 210 21.32 -12.68 -17.17
N SER A 211 20.68 -13.21 -16.10
CA SER A 211 20.39 -14.64 -15.97
C SER A 211 18.92 -14.94 -15.71
N CYS A 212 18.03 -13.95 -15.72
CA CYS A 212 16.60 -14.15 -15.43
C CYS A 212 15.71 -13.34 -16.37
N GLN A 213 14.58 -13.93 -16.74
CA GLN A 213 13.51 -13.23 -17.45
C GLN A 213 12.71 -12.35 -16.48
N ALA A 214 12.08 -11.30 -17.02
CA ALA A 214 11.15 -10.50 -16.26
C ALA A 214 9.94 -11.34 -15.82
N VAL A 215 9.58 -11.24 -14.55
CA VAL A 215 8.42 -11.94 -13.97
C VAL A 215 7.56 -10.94 -13.19
N VAL A 216 6.26 -10.95 -13.46
CA VAL A 216 5.25 -10.28 -12.63
C VAL A 216 4.43 -11.38 -11.94
N HIS A 217 4.55 -11.46 -10.61
CA HIS A 217 3.97 -12.53 -9.82
C HIS A 217 2.46 -12.32 -9.60
N THR A 218 1.66 -13.39 -9.74
CA THR A 218 0.21 -13.40 -9.40
C THR A 218 -0.05 -14.17 -8.11
N GLY A 219 0.61 -15.33 -7.94
CA GLY A 219 0.43 -16.21 -6.79
C GLY A 219 0.91 -15.62 -5.47
N GLY A 220 0.30 -16.10 -4.41
CA GLY A 220 0.67 -15.79 -3.04
C GLY A 220 1.62 -16.82 -2.42
N LEU A 221 2.31 -16.38 -1.38
CA LEU A 221 3.17 -17.18 -0.51
C LEU A 221 2.74 -16.94 0.94
N ALA A 222 2.70 -17.99 1.73
CA ALA A 222 2.50 -17.91 3.18
C ALA A 222 3.71 -18.51 3.90
N LEU A 223 4.32 -17.73 4.79
CA LEU A 223 5.32 -18.19 5.74
C LEU A 223 4.62 -18.45 7.07
N ASP A 224 4.68 -19.67 7.56
CA ASP A 224 4.32 -19.99 8.93
C ASP A 224 5.44 -19.47 9.87
N LEU A 225 5.09 -18.51 10.73
CA LEU A 225 6.07 -17.83 11.59
C LEU A 225 6.57 -18.70 12.77
N ALA A 226 5.88 -19.82 13.06
CA ALA A 226 6.28 -20.75 14.10
C ALA A 226 7.22 -21.84 13.57
N THR A 227 6.94 -22.37 12.36
CA THR A 227 7.73 -23.45 11.75
C THR A 227 8.81 -22.95 10.80
N GLY A 228 8.63 -21.76 10.20
CA GLY A 228 9.50 -21.22 9.16
C GLY A 228 9.25 -21.82 7.77
N GLU A 229 8.16 -22.57 7.60
CA GLU A 229 7.83 -23.24 6.34
C GLU A 229 7.04 -22.34 5.41
N TRP A 230 7.35 -22.41 4.11
CA TRP A 230 6.63 -21.73 3.05
C TRP A 230 5.57 -22.62 2.41
N SER A 231 4.42 -22.05 2.10
CA SER A 231 3.38 -22.67 1.29
C SER A 231 2.84 -21.70 0.24
N GLU A 232 2.29 -22.23 -0.84
CA GLU A 232 1.63 -21.42 -1.86
C GLU A 232 0.20 -21.04 -1.43
N VAL A 233 -0.22 -19.85 -1.83
CA VAL A 233 -1.57 -19.34 -1.61
C VAL A 233 -2.17 -18.89 -2.93
N ALA A 234 -3.48 -19.08 -3.08
CA ALA A 234 -4.20 -18.76 -4.32
C ALA A 234 -3.97 -17.30 -4.76
N ALA A 235 -3.80 -17.12 -6.08
CA ALA A 235 -3.81 -15.82 -6.70
C ALA A 235 -5.24 -15.23 -6.68
N PRO A 236 -5.41 -13.90 -6.58
CA PRO A 236 -6.70 -13.29 -6.83
C PRO A 236 -7.10 -13.44 -8.29
N THR A 237 -8.38 -13.71 -8.54
CA THR A 237 -8.95 -13.89 -9.88
C THR A 237 -10.11 -12.93 -10.11
N ILE A 238 -10.19 -12.39 -11.32
CA ILE A 238 -11.32 -11.59 -11.81
C ILE A 238 -11.75 -12.22 -13.13
N ASP A 239 -13.04 -12.54 -13.25
CA ASP A 239 -13.61 -13.25 -14.41
C ASP A 239 -12.82 -14.51 -14.79
N GLY A 240 -12.37 -15.27 -13.78
CA GLY A 240 -11.62 -16.52 -13.97
C GLY A 240 -10.17 -16.34 -14.43
N LYS A 241 -9.65 -15.11 -14.48
CA LYS A 241 -8.25 -14.82 -14.83
C LYS A 241 -7.48 -14.34 -13.60
N GLU A 242 -6.31 -14.91 -13.40
CA GLU A 242 -5.40 -14.43 -12.35
C GLU A 242 -4.93 -13.02 -12.63
N ILE A 243 -4.96 -12.18 -11.60
CA ILE A 243 -4.39 -10.83 -11.61
C ILE A 243 -3.20 -10.74 -10.69
N THR A 244 -2.39 -9.70 -10.88
CA THR A 244 -1.30 -9.38 -9.96
C THR A 244 -1.69 -8.26 -9.00
N LEU A 245 -1.12 -8.26 -7.81
CA LEU A 245 -1.15 -7.15 -6.86
C LEU A 245 0.19 -6.38 -6.82
N ALA A 246 1.04 -6.55 -7.85
CA ALA A 246 2.30 -5.80 -7.95
C ALA A 246 2.03 -4.29 -7.99
N GLY A 247 2.67 -3.53 -7.09
CA GLY A 247 2.43 -2.10 -6.91
C GLY A 247 1.06 -1.74 -6.35
N GLY A 248 0.25 -2.72 -5.91
CA GLY A 248 -1.03 -2.52 -5.24
C GLY A 248 -0.89 -2.15 -3.77
N SER A 249 -2.00 -2.18 -3.06
CA SER A 249 -2.10 -1.91 -1.63
C SER A 249 -2.80 -3.06 -0.92
N MET A 250 -2.35 -3.40 0.28
CA MET A 250 -2.89 -4.48 1.09
C MET A 250 -2.82 -4.15 2.58
N ALA A 251 -3.84 -4.56 3.33
CA ALA A 251 -3.82 -4.50 4.79
C ALA A 251 -4.72 -5.58 5.39
N ALA A 252 -4.37 -6.06 6.58
CA ALA A 252 -5.26 -6.84 7.42
C ALA A 252 -6.36 -5.94 7.99
N LEU A 253 -7.60 -6.38 7.89
CA LEU A 253 -8.78 -5.68 8.42
C LEU A 253 -9.19 -6.19 9.81
N ASN A 254 -8.96 -7.46 10.04
CA ASN A 254 -9.22 -8.17 11.29
C ASN A 254 -8.36 -9.45 11.34
N GLU A 255 -8.64 -10.35 12.28
CA GLU A 255 -7.89 -11.59 12.50
C GLU A 255 -7.99 -12.59 11.34
N HIS A 256 -8.98 -12.45 10.44
CA HIS A 256 -9.25 -13.43 9.37
C HIS A 256 -9.27 -12.83 7.97
N THR A 257 -9.38 -11.52 7.84
CA THR A 257 -9.66 -10.86 6.56
C THR A 257 -8.57 -9.88 6.18
N ILE A 258 -8.10 -10.00 4.96
CA ILE A 258 -7.20 -9.04 4.29
C ILE A 258 -8.00 -8.30 3.23
N MET A 259 -7.74 -7.01 3.06
CA MET A 259 -8.20 -6.19 1.94
C MET A 259 -7.03 -5.92 0.99
N ALA A 260 -7.31 -5.93 -0.32
CA ALA A 260 -6.36 -5.52 -1.33
C ALA A 260 -7.05 -4.76 -2.46
N PHE A 261 -6.34 -3.83 -3.09
CA PHE A 261 -6.78 -3.10 -4.28
C PHE A 261 -5.59 -2.54 -5.07
N GLY A 262 -5.86 -2.07 -6.28
CA GLY A 262 -4.85 -1.46 -7.12
C GLY A 262 -3.84 -2.47 -7.68
N GLY A 263 -2.74 -1.92 -8.18
CA GLY A 263 -1.69 -2.69 -8.84
C GLY A 263 -1.76 -2.61 -10.36
N VAL A 264 -0.69 -3.06 -11.01
CA VAL A 264 -0.52 -2.97 -12.46
C VAL A 264 -1.24 -4.09 -13.21
N ASN A 265 -1.44 -3.93 -14.52
CA ASN A 265 -1.81 -5.06 -15.37
C ASN A 265 -0.59 -5.94 -15.63
N ARG A 266 -0.72 -7.24 -15.35
CA ARG A 266 0.37 -8.22 -15.48
C ARG A 266 1.02 -8.20 -16.85
N GLU A 267 0.22 -8.30 -17.90
CA GLU A 267 0.74 -8.47 -19.26
C GLU A 267 1.41 -7.20 -19.80
N ILE A 268 0.77 -6.03 -19.59
CA ILE A 268 1.30 -4.75 -20.05
C ILE A 268 2.57 -4.41 -19.30
N PHE A 269 2.60 -4.67 -17.99
CA PHE A 269 3.76 -4.37 -17.17
C PHE A 269 4.91 -5.35 -17.45
N THR A 270 4.63 -6.65 -17.64
CA THR A 270 5.67 -7.63 -18.05
C THR A 270 6.33 -7.23 -19.37
N ASP A 271 5.53 -6.80 -20.35
CA ASP A 271 6.01 -6.34 -21.65
C ASP A 271 6.99 -5.16 -21.52
N ALA A 272 6.67 -4.20 -20.64
CA ALA A 272 7.50 -3.03 -20.38
C ALA A 272 8.81 -3.39 -19.63
N ILE A 273 8.73 -4.19 -18.52
CA ILE A 273 9.91 -4.51 -17.71
C ILE A 273 10.82 -5.58 -18.32
N SER A 274 10.32 -6.32 -19.32
CA SER A 274 11.15 -7.19 -20.16
C SER A 274 11.91 -6.44 -21.24
N GLY A 275 11.56 -5.17 -21.48
CA GLY A 275 12.14 -4.33 -22.54
C GLY A 275 11.65 -4.67 -23.94
N GLN A 276 10.64 -5.56 -24.09
CA GLN A 276 10.15 -6.01 -25.41
C GLN A 276 9.27 -4.95 -26.08
N TYR A 277 8.41 -4.27 -25.31
CA TYR A 277 7.48 -3.25 -25.82
C TYR A 277 6.66 -3.72 -27.03
N ALA A 278 6.22 -5.01 -27.00
CA ALA A 278 5.50 -5.64 -28.11
C ALA A 278 4.12 -5.02 -28.36
N ARG A 279 3.50 -4.39 -27.36
CA ARG A 279 2.17 -3.76 -27.46
C ARG A 279 2.20 -2.32 -27.91
N VAL A 280 3.30 -1.61 -27.64
CA VAL A 280 3.50 -0.20 -28.00
C VAL A 280 4.98 0.09 -28.00
N GLU A 281 5.45 0.92 -28.93
CA GLU A 281 6.85 1.36 -28.98
C GLU A 281 7.28 2.04 -27.68
N LYS A 282 8.53 1.85 -27.27
CA LYS A 282 9.06 2.29 -25.98
C LYS A 282 8.88 3.79 -25.75
N ASP A 283 9.12 4.60 -26.75
CA ASP A 283 8.99 6.07 -26.71
C ASP A 283 7.52 6.53 -26.58
N LYS A 284 6.57 5.68 -26.99
CA LYS A 284 5.13 5.93 -26.90
C LYS A 284 4.50 5.33 -25.62
N TYR A 285 5.25 4.52 -24.87
CA TYR A 285 4.69 3.82 -23.71
C TYR A 285 4.11 4.79 -22.67
N LEU A 286 4.82 5.83 -22.26
CA LEU A 286 4.37 6.81 -21.27
C LEU A 286 3.30 7.78 -21.81
N LEU A 287 3.08 7.83 -23.12
CA LEU A 287 2.09 8.70 -23.76
C LEU A 287 0.70 8.09 -23.81
N GLN A 288 0.53 6.80 -23.50
CA GLN A 288 -0.77 6.16 -23.56
C GLN A 288 -1.75 6.74 -22.54
N PRO A 289 -3.08 6.74 -22.82
CA PRO A 289 -4.08 7.16 -21.86
C PRO A 289 -4.15 6.20 -20.66
N ALA A 290 -4.68 6.64 -19.52
CA ALA A 290 -4.68 5.86 -18.28
C ALA A 290 -5.38 4.49 -18.44
N GLU A 291 -6.47 4.45 -19.18
CA GLU A 291 -7.28 3.26 -19.41
C GLU A 291 -6.51 2.17 -20.18
N TRP A 292 -5.54 2.56 -21.00
CA TRP A 292 -4.70 1.62 -21.74
C TRP A 292 -3.88 0.72 -20.83
N TYR A 293 -3.41 1.25 -19.67
CA TYR A 293 -2.58 0.49 -18.72
C TYR A 293 -3.37 -0.54 -17.91
N ARG A 294 -4.70 -0.44 -17.87
CA ARG A 294 -5.59 -1.40 -17.21
C ARG A 294 -5.16 -1.74 -15.78
N PHE A 295 -4.83 -0.70 -14.99
CA PHE A 295 -4.55 -0.91 -13.56
C PHE A 295 -5.76 -1.54 -12.89
N ASN A 296 -5.53 -2.41 -11.91
CA ASN A 296 -6.60 -3.10 -11.21
C ASN A 296 -7.50 -2.10 -10.46
N ALA A 297 -8.79 -2.10 -10.81
CA ALA A 297 -9.81 -1.26 -10.17
C ALA A 297 -10.62 -2.00 -9.10
N HIS A 298 -10.43 -3.32 -8.97
CA HIS A 298 -11.25 -4.14 -8.09
C HIS A 298 -10.82 -4.03 -6.62
N LEU A 299 -11.82 -3.95 -5.75
CA LEU A 299 -11.66 -4.10 -4.32
C LEU A 299 -11.80 -5.58 -3.97
N LEU A 300 -10.78 -6.15 -3.37
CA LEU A 300 -10.69 -7.58 -3.09
C LEU A 300 -10.57 -7.82 -1.59
N THR A 301 -11.14 -8.91 -1.11
CA THR A 301 -10.87 -9.45 0.22
C THR A 301 -10.40 -10.89 0.14
N PHE A 302 -9.48 -11.26 1.03
CA PHE A 302 -9.01 -12.62 1.21
C PHE A 302 -9.34 -13.08 2.63
N ASP A 303 -10.00 -14.23 2.73
CA ASP A 303 -10.28 -14.89 4.01
C ASP A 303 -9.24 -15.98 4.25
N ILE A 304 -8.44 -15.83 5.32
CA ILE A 304 -7.36 -16.77 5.63
C ILE A 304 -7.88 -18.15 6.07
N THR A 305 -9.11 -18.21 6.61
CA THR A 305 -9.71 -19.45 7.11
C THR A 305 -10.14 -20.36 5.96
N THR A 306 -10.69 -19.76 4.91
CA THR A 306 -11.15 -20.48 3.72
C THR A 306 -10.09 -20.54 2.61
N GLY A 307 -9.09 -19.65 2.64
CA GLY A 307 -8.10 -19.49 1.58
C GLY A 307 -8.66 -18.89 0.29
N GLN A 308 -9.80 -18.19 0.36
CA GLN A 308 -10.53 -17.69 -0.82
C GLN A 308 -10.45 -16.18 -0.97
N TRP A 309 -10.32 -15.74 -2.22
CA TRP A 309 -10.52 -14.35 -2.61
C TRP A 309 -11.98 -14.08 -2.95
N THR A 310 -12.46 -12.92 -2.56
CA THR A 310 -13.78 -12.38 -2.94
C THR A 310 -13.58 -11.04 -3.63
N ASP A 311 -14.18 -10.88 -4.81
CA ASP A 311 -14.27 -9.61 -5.53
C ASP A 311 -15.49 -8.82 -5.03
N LEU A 312 -15.25 -7.63 -4.49
CA LEU A 312 -16.28 -6.73 -3.97
C LEU A 312 -16.69 -5.67 -5.01
N GLY A 313 -16.23 -5.79 -6.25
CA GLY A 313 -16.57 -4.91 -7.35
C GLY A 313 -15.43 -3.98 -7.80
N ALA A 314 -15.66 -3.36 -8.96
CA ALA A 314 -14.70 -2.47 -9.60
C ALA A 314 -14.99 -0.99 -9.30
N TYR A 315 -13.99 -0.28 -8.83
CA TYR A 315 -14.05 1.14 -8.48
C TYR A 315 -12.90 1.89 -9.17
N PRO A 316 -13.16 2.72 -10.18
CA PRO A 316 -12.12 3.41 -10.94
C PRO A 316 -11.14 4.20 -10.09
N SER A 317 -11.58 4.74 -8.95
CA SER A 317 -10.74 5.47 -8.01
C SER A 317 -9.71 4.59 -7.27
N LEU A 318 -9.81 3.27 -7.37
CA LEU A 318 -8.85 2.30 -6.83
C LEU A 318 -7.86 1.76 -7.88
N ALA A 319 -8.04 2.11 -9.16
CA ALA A 319 -7.12 1.75 -10.25
C ALA A 319 -5.80 2.54 -10.12
N ARG A 320 -4.97 2.17 -9.15
CA ARG A 320 -3.76 2.88 -8.76
C ARG A 320 -2.59 1.93 -8.55
N ALA A 321 -1.38 2.41 -8.87
CA ALA A 321 -0.14 1.77 -8.45
C ALA A 321 0.59 2.69 -7.46
N GLY A 322 1.26 2.12 -6.45
CA GLY A 322 2.01 2.87 -5.45
C GLY A 322 1.14 3.82 -4.61
N ALA A 323 -0.15 3.53 -4.45
CA ALA A 323 -1.00 4.22 -3.48
C ALA A 323 -0.67 3.76 -2.06
N ALA A 324 -0.80 4.65 -1.09
CA ALA A 324 -0.71 4.27 0.31
C ALA A 324 -2.09 3.82 0.82
N ILE A 325 -2.08 2.85 1.74
CA ILE A 325 -3.28 2.40 2.45
C ILE A 325 -3.21 2.82 3.91
N ALA A 326 -4.30 3.37 4.43
CA ALA A 326 -4.42 3.67 5.86
C ALA A 326 -5.72 3.04 6.40
N VAL A 327 -5.58 2.12 7.36
CA VAL A 327 -6.73 1.46 8.01
C VAL A 327 -7.11 2.24 9.25
N GLY A 328 -8.37 2.65 9.31
CA GLY A 328 -8.92 3.35 10.47
C GLY A 328 -9.38 2.38 11.57
N SER A 329 -9.59 2.92 12.75
CA SER A 329 -10.23 2.19 13.84
C SER A 329 -11.72 1.95 13.53
N GLN A 330 -12.24 0.82 14.00
CA GLN A 330 -13.68 0.54 13.96
C GLN A 330 -14.44 1.62 14.77
N ARG A 331 -15.38 2.29 14.15
CA ARG A 331 -16.26 3.24 14.84
C ARG A 331 -17.67 2.66 14.91
N PRO A 332 -18.38 2.82 16.03
CA PRO A 332 -19.80 2.56 16.03
C PRO A 332 -20.50 3.61 15.15
N ALA A 333 -21.17 3.16 14.09
CA ALA A 333 -22.04 4.02 13.28
C ALA A 333 -23.41 4.09 13.94
N VAL A 334 -23.93 5.29 14.09
CA VAL A 334 -25.31 5.52 14.54
C VAL A 334 -26.17 5.60 13.30
N LYS A 335 -27.04 4.60 13.06
CA LYS A 335 -28.09 4.71 12.03
C LYS A 335 -29.11 5.77 12.48
N VAL A 336 -29.17 6.90 11.77
CA VAL A 336 -30.19 7.93 12.00
C VAL A 336 -31.53 7.38 11.50
N GLY A 337 -32.49 7.18 12.41
CA GLY A 337 -33.87 6.83 12.07
C GLY A 337 -34.42 5.49 12.56
N SER A 338 -33.69 4.73 13.38
CA SER A 338 -34.22 3.53 14.04
C SER A 338 -34.42 3.75 15.55
N ASN A 339 -35.51 3.23 16.11
CA ASN A 339 -35.87 3.38 17.53
C ASN A 339 -34.97 2.59 18.52
N ALA A 340 -33.95 1.92 18.04
CA ALA A 340 -32.84 1.35 18.82
C ALA A 340 -31.58 1.37 17.99
N PRO A 341 -30.52 2.07 18.42
CA PRO A 341 -29.22 2.03 17.69
C PRO A 341 -28.58 0.66 17.90
N THR A 342 -28.66 -0.20 16.90
CA THR A 342 -27.74 -1.33 16.81
C THR A 342 -26.40 -0.75 16.35
N PRO A 343 -25.31 -0.85 17.11
CA PRO A 343 -24.04 -0.33 16.68
C PRO A 343 -23.54 -1.13 15.46
N VAL A 344 -23.58 -0.51 14.30
CA VAL A 344 -22.93 -1.04 13.10
C VAL A 344 -21.46 -0.66 13.24
N HIS A 345 -20.58 -1.64 13.30
CA HIS A 345 -19.14 -1.39 13.30
C HIS A 345 -18.67 -1.19 11.85
N GLU A 346 -18.51 0.06 11.44
CA GLU A 346 -17.92 0.42 10.16
C GLU A 346 -16.39 0.40 10.26
N LEU A 347 -15.76 -0.35 9.37
CA LEU A 347 -14.31 -0.27 9.17
C LEU A 347 -14.01 0.70 8.04
N GLN A 348 -13.38 1.81 8.38
CA GLN A 348 -12.98 2.82 7.42
C GLN A 348 -11.54 2.62 6.99
N THR A 349 -11.29 2.59 5.70
CA THR A 349 -9.95 2.50 5.11
C THR A 349 -9.79 3.59 4.05
N TRP A 350 -8.55 4.00 3.80
CA TRP A 350 -8.21 5.06 2.86
C TRP A 350 -7.21 4.56 1.83
N CYS A 351 -7.48 4.87 0.55
CA CYS A 351 -6.50 4.82 -0.54
C CYS A 351 -6.01 6.25 -0.78
N VAL A 352 -4.71 6.48 -0.64
CA VAL A 352 -4.10 7.83 -0.65
C VAL A 352 -3.12 7.96 -1.79
N GLY A 353 -3.36 8.90 -2.71
CA GLY A 353 -2.47 9.17 -3.83
C GLY A 353 -2.31 7.98 -4.78
N GLY A 354 -1.08 7.74 -5.23
CA GLY A 354 -0.71 6.69 -6.19
C GLY A 354 -0.64 7.18 -7.62
N GLU A 355 -0.26 6.30 -8.53
CA GLU A 355 -0.23 6.53 -9.97
C GLU A 355 -1.55 6.09 -10.62
N SER A 356 -2.14 6.93 -11.45
CA SER A 356 -3.25 6.55 -12.34
C SER A 356 -2.74 5.94 -13.65
N LYS A 357 -1.51 6.26 -14.03
CA LYS A 357 -0.70 5.63 -15.08
C LYS A 357 0.77 5.91 -14.80
N PRO A 358 1.73 5.18 -15.40
CA PRO A 358 3.15 5.45 -15.21
C PRO A 358 3.49 6.92 -15.44
N GLY A 359 4.13 7.55 -14.45
CA GLY A 359 4.53 8.96 -14.50
C GLY A 359 3.45 9.98 -14.09
N ILE A 360 2.18 9.62 -14.01
CA ILE A 360 1.09 10.53 -13.61
C ILE A 360 0.52 10.13 -12.26
N ARG A 361 0.50 11.07 -11.33
CA ARG A 361 -0.01 10.87 -9.97
C ARG A 361 -1.45 11.33 -9.86
N ALA A 362 -2.16 10.77 -8.89
CA ALA A 362 -3.52 11.16 -8.57
C ALA A 362 -3.54 12.00 -7.30
N PRO A 363 -3.98 13.27 -7.37
CA PRO A 363 -4.18 14.11 -6.20
C PRO A 363 -5.50 13.80 -5.50
N GLU A 364 -5.72 12.53 -5.17
CA GLU A 364 -6.99 12.05 -4.66
C GLU A 364 -6.82 11.13 -3.46
N VAL A 365 -7.84 11.16 -2.60
CA VAL A 365 -8.02 10.23 -1.49
C VAL A 365 -9.37 9.55 -1.67
N THR A 366 -9.37 8.22 -1.68
CA THR A 366 -10.59 7.43 -1.74
C THR A 366 -10.87 6.82 -0.37
N ARG A 367 -12.05 7.06 0.16
CA ARG A 367 -12.56 6.42 1.38
C ARG A 367 -13.26 5.13 1.01
N ILE A 368 -12.94 4.06 1.73
CA ILE A 368 -13.53 2.73 1.62
C ILE A 368 -14.19 2.42 2.96
N ILE A 369 -15.47 2.10 2.94
CA ILE A 369 -16.24 1.69 4.13
C ILE A 369 -16.74 0.27 3.88
N LEU A 370 -16.38 -0.63 4.79
CA LEU A 370 -16.93 -1.98 4.84
C LEU A 370 -17.85 -2.09 6.06
N GLU A 371 -19.11 -2.44 5.83
CA GLU A 371 -20.04 -2.76 6.93
C GLU A 371 -19.74 -4.17 7.44
N LYS A 372 -19.57 -4.35 8.75
CA LYS A 372 -19.54 -5.68 9.36
C LYS A 372 -20.96 -6.20 9.52
N GLU A 373 -21.23 -7.38 8.97
CA GLU A 373 -22.40 -8.14 9.41
C GLU A 373 -22.24 -8.49 10.89
N GLN A 374 -23.28 -8.21 11.67
CA GLN A 374 -23.39 -8.77 13.01
C GLN A 374 -23.73 -10.25 12.86
N LYS A 375 -22.84 -11.13 13.29
CA LYS A 375 -23.15 -12.55 13.52
C LYS A 375 -23.87 -12.72 14.86
#